data_1074356247ee9ab02e54e7c110327279
#
_entry.id   1074356247ee9ab02e54e7c110327279
#
_cell.length_a   1.000
_cell.length_b   1.000
_cell.length_c   1.000
_cell.angle_alpha   90.00
_cell.angle_beta   90.00
_cell.angle_gamma   90.00
#
_symmetry.space_group_name_H-M   'P 1'
#
loop_
_entity.id
_entity.type
_entity.pdbx_description
1 polymer ?
#
loop_
_entity_poly.entity_id
_entity_poly.type
_entity_poly.pdbx_seq_one_letter_code
_entity_poly.pdbx_strand_id
1 'polypeptide(L)'
;MLIKSFFSGFGGQGVLLMGYTLAYAAMLEDKHVTFLPAYGAEVRGGTAHCTVSISDEEIASPVSSSPEFITVMNNPALEKFQNFIQTGGGMFINTTFVDKRPLRGDIEVFEVPATKIAEDMGNIRIANMVMLGAFIRQSGMVNISTILNNMEEIFGARLKKLLKINHTALETGYKFLDGKK
;
A
#
# COMPACT_ATOMS: atom_id res chain seq x y z
N MET A 1 -7.35 15.29 -11.22
CA MET A 1 -6.19 14.43 -11.59
C MET A 1 -6.48 13.00 -11.14
N LEU A 2 -6.31 11.99 -12.01
CA LEU A 2 -6.52 10.56 -11.68
C LEU A 2 -5.18 9.90 -11.38
N ILE A 3 -5.05 9.29 -10.20
CA ILE A 3 -3.87 8.51 -9.81
C ILE A 3 -4.33 7.09 -9.45
N LYS A 4 -3.60 6.10 -9.94
CA LYS A 4 -3.88 4.67 -9.71
C LYS A 4 -2.74 4.01 -8.96
N SER A 5 -3.07 3.24 -7.96
CA SER A 5 -2.11 2.47 -7.17
C SER A 5 -2.49 1.00 -7.12
N PHE A 6 -1.49 0.13 -7.03
CA PHE A 6 -1.65 -1.31 -7.02
C PHE A 6 -0.87 -1.91 -5.84
N PHE A 7 -1.54 -2.67 -5.00
CA PHE A 7 -0.94 -3.33 -3.83
C PHE A 7 -0.97 -4.83 -4.03
N SER A 8 0.16 -5.50 -3.82
CA SER A 8 0.28 -6.94 -4.04
C SER A 8 1.16 -7.65 -3.01
N GLY A 9 0.80 -8.89 -2.71
CA GLY A 9 1.49 -9.74 -1.75
C GLY A 9 0.80 -11.09 -1.57
N PHE A 10 1.12 -11.82 -0.50
CA PHE A 10 0.39 -13.01 -0.13
C PHE A 10 -0.89 -12.70 0.65
N GLY A 11 -1.84 -13.62 0.60
CA GLY A 11 -2.96 -13.65 1.53
C GLY A 11 -2.45 -13.68 2.99
N GLY A 12 -2.88 -12.68 3.79
CA GLY A 12 -2.42 -12.50 5.17
C GLY A 12 -1.39 -11.37 5.37
N GLN A 13 -0.75 -10.85 4.33
CA GLN A 13 0.14 -9.68 4.44
C GLN A 13 -0.62 -8.34 4.51
N GLY A 14 -1.95 -8.34 4.51
CA GLY A 14 -2.77 -7.15 4.72
C GLY A 14 -2.80 -6.17 3.53
N VAL A 15 -2.46 -6.62 2.31
CA VAL A 15 -2.45 -5.78 1.11
C VAL A 15 -3.82 -5.20 0.77
N LEU A 16 -4.89 -5.96 0.99
CA LEU A 16 -6.25 -5.46 0.79
C LEU A 16 -6.65 -4.41 1.84
N LEU A 17 -6.16 -4.58 3.08
CA LEU A 17 -6.39 -3.58 4.12
C LEU A 17 -5.63 -2.28 3.82
N MET A 18 -4.41 -2.34 3.24
CA MET A 18 -3.72 -1.14 2.76
C MET A 18 -4.56 -0.38 1.73
N GLY A 19 -5.01 -1.08 0.69
CA GLY A 19 -5.83 -0.46 -0.35
C GLY A 19 -7.16 0.08 0.17
N TYR A 20 -7.84 -0.67 1.04
CA TYR A 20 -9.08 -0.24 1.69
C TYR A 20 -8.85 1.03 2.52
N THR A 21 -7.79 1.07 3.34
CA THR A 21 -7.47 2.22 4.20
C THR A 21 -7.18 3.47 3.34
N LEU A 22 -6.41 3.32 2.27
CA LEU A 22 -6.14 4.41 1.33
C LEU A 22 -7.41 4.93 0.66
N ALA A 23 -8.24 4.00 0.16
CA ALA A 23 -9.50 4.32 -0.50
C ALA A 23 -10.46 5.06 0.43
N TYR A 24 -10.60 4.58 1.66
CA TYR A 24 -11.48 5.20 2.66
C TYR A 24 -10.99 6.60 3.05
N ALA A 25 -9.69 6.77 3.26
CA ALA A 25 -9.11 8.08 3.56
C ALA A 25 -9.35 9.09 2.42
N ALA A 26 -9.21 8.66 1.18
CA ALA A 26 -9.49 9.52 0.03
C ALA A 26 -10.97 9.92 -0.07
N MET A 27 -11.89 9.02 0.30
CA MET A 27 -13.32 9.36 0.41
C MET A 27 -13.57 10.42 1.49
N LEU A 28 -12.88 10.34 2.64
CA LEU A 28 -12.96 11.36 3.69
C LEU A 28 -12.36 12.71 3.27
N GLU A 29 -11.59 12.74 2.20
CA GLU A 29 -11.03 13.95 1.58
C GLU A 29 -11.85 14.40 0.35
N ASP A 30 -13.11 13.96 0.26
CA ASP A 30 -14.04 14.30 -0.83
C ASP A 30 -13.53 13.94 -2.24
N LYS A 31 -12.70 12.89 -2.35
CA LYS A 31 -12.23 12.38 -3.64
C LYS A 31 -13.15 11.29 -4.20
N HIS A 32 -13.19 11.21 -5.52
CA HIS A 32 -13.75 10.05 -6.21
C HIS A 32 -12.78 8.87 -6.10
N VAL A 33 -13.29 7.70 -5.72
CA VAL A 33 -12.47 6.53 -5.41
C VAL A 33 -13.05 5.27 -6.01
N THR A 34 -12.19 4.42 -6.55
CA THR A 34 -12.53 3.03 -6.82
C THR A 34 -11.57 2.10 -6.08
N PHE A 35 -12.10 1.03 -5.50
CA PHE A 35 -11.35 -0.02 -4.85
C PHE A 35 -11.73 -1.37 -5.45
N LEU A 36 -10.78 -2.02 -6.11
CA LEU A 36 -10.98 -3.29 -6.80
C LEU A 36 -10.06 -4.37 -6.19
N PRO A 37 -10.54 -5.14 -5.20
CA PRO A 37 -9.79 -6.26 -4.65
C PRO A 37 -9.85 -7.48 -5.58
N ALA A 38 -8.75 -8.24 -5.64
CA ALA A 38 -8.67 -9.51 -6.35
C ALA A 38 -7.86 -10.53 -5.56
N TYR A 39 -8.32 -11.76 -5.62
CA TYR A 39 -7.65 -12.93 -5.03
C TYR A 39 -7.22 -13.88 -6.13
N GLY A 40 -6.04 -14.50 -5.98
CA GLY A 40 -5.66 -15.63 -6.82
C GLY A 40 -6.59 -16.83 -6.60
N ALA A 41 -6.66 -17.73 -7.58
CA ALA A 41 -7.46 -18.96 -7.51
C ALA A 41 -6.99 -19.94 -6.41
N GLU A 42 -5.82 -19.75 -5.84
CA GLU A 42 -5.24 -20.58 -4.80
C GLU A 42 -5.81 -20.21 -3.42
N VAL A 43 -6.38 -21.19 -2.73
CA VAL A 43 -7.06 -21.02 -1.43
C VAL A 43 -6.10 -20.59 -0.29
N ARG A 44 -4.81 -20.88 -0.39
CA ARG A 44 -3.75 -20.47 0.56
C ARG A 44 -2.43 -20.24 -0.17
N GLY A 45 -1.75 -19.15 0.17
CA GLY A 45 -0.44 -18.81 -0.43
C GLY A 45 -0.52 -18.14 -1.80
N GLY A 46 -1.72 -17.99 -2.38
CA GLY A 46 -1.93 -17.27 -3.63
C GLY A 46 -1.72 -15.75 -3.50
N THR A 47 -1.46 -15.11 -4.62
CA THR A 47 -1.26 -13.67 -4.70
C THR A 47 -2.58 -12.94 -4.41
N ALA A 48 -2.63 -12.16 -3.34
CA ALA A 48 -3.69 -11.19 -3.11
C ALA A 48 -3.25 -9.83 -3.64
N HIS A 49 -4.14 -9.11 -4.29
CA HIS A 49 -3.84 -7.76 -4.76
C HIS A 49 -5.10 -6.89 -4.82
N CYS A 50 -4.90 -5.59 -4.86
CA CYS A 50 -5.98 -4.65 -5.12
C CYS A 50 -5.48 -3.44 -5.90
N THR A 51 -6.40 -2.84 -6.66
CA THR A 51 -6.21 -1.54 -7.30
C THR A 51 -7.01 -0.50 -6.55
N VAL A 52 -6.42 0.67 -6.32
CA VAL A 52 -7.09 1.86 -5.81
C VAL A 52 -6.86 2.98 -6.81
N SER A 53 -7.95 3.57 -7.29
CA SER A 53 -7.89 4.78 -8.12
C SER A 53 -8.51 5.94 -7.35
N ILE A 54 -7.84 7.08 -7.33
CA ILE A 54 -8.27 8.30 -6.65
C ILE A 54 -8.27 9.44 -7.66
N SER A 55 -9.33 10.23 -7.70
CA SER A 55 -9.49 11.32 -8.65
C SER A 55 -10.27 12.49 -8.06
N ASP A 56 -10.03 13.68 -8.60
CA ASP A 56 -10.87 14.86 -8.34
C ASP A 56 -12.18 14.85 -9.15
N GLU A 57 -12.29 13.95 -10.13
CA GLU A 57 -13.44 13.78 -11.02
C GLU A 57 -13.91 12.33 -11.03
N GLU A 58 -15.10 12.08 -11.57
CA GLU A 58 -15.63 10.72 -11.72
C GLU A 58 -14.68 9.78 -12.45
N ILE A 59 -14.57 8.56 -11.93
CA ILE A 59 -13.67 7.52 -12.46
C ILE A 59 -14.47 6.60 -13.38
N ALA A 60 -14.21 6.69 -14.68
CA ALA A 60 -14.93 5.91 -15.69
C ALA A 60 -14.65 4.39 -15.61
N SER A 61 -13.52 3.97 -15.06
CA SER A 61 -13.15 2.55 -14.94
C SER A 61 -12.30 2.28 -13.71
N PRO A 62 -12.65 1.26 -12.89
CA PRO A 62 -11.84 0.83 -11.75
C PRO A 62 -10.59 0.04 -12.17
N VAL A 63 -10.50 -0.39 -13.43
CA VAL A 63 -9.40 -1.21 -13.92
C VAL A 63 -8.21 -0.32 -14.25
N SER A 64 -7.04 -0.70 -13.74
CA SER A 64 -5.76 -0.09 -14.11
C SER A 64 -4.92 -1.07 -14.89
N SER A 65 -4.53 -0.70 -16.09
CA SER A 65 -3.54 -1.43 -16.90
C SER A 65 -2.11 -0.98 -16.67
N SER A 66 -1.93 0.23 -16.11
CA SER A 66 -0.62 0.84 -15.89
C SER A 66 -0.71 1.85 -14.73
N PRO A 67 -0.64 1.38 -13.47
CA PRO A 67 -0.70 2.26 -12.31
C PRO A 67 0.56 3.11 -12.15
N GLU A 68 0.39 4.31 -11.59
CA GLU A 68 1.49 5.20 -11.22
C GLU A 68 2.34 4.63 -10.08
N PHE A 69 1.70 3.90 -9.17
CA PHE A 69 2.37 3.32 -8.01
C PHE A 69 2.07 1.84 -7.86
N ILE A 70 3.11 1.06 -7.55
CA ILE A 70 2.96 -0.35 -7.18
C ILE A 70 3.64 -0.61 -5.84
N THR A 71 2.97 -1.38 -4.99
CA THR A 71 3.55 -1.91 -3.76
C THR A 71 3.66 -3.42 -3.84
N VAL A 72 4.85 -3.97 -3.62
CA VAL A 72 5.13 -5.40 -3.60
C VAL A 72 5.63 -5.84 -2.24
N MET A 73 4.95 -6.82 -1.63
CA MET A 73 5.24 -7.28 -0.27
C MET A 73 6.10 -8.55 -0.24
N ASN A 74 6.38 -9.18 -1.39
CA ASN A 74 7.18 -10.40 -1.52
C ASN A 74 7.70 -10.61 -2.96
N ASN A 75 8.66 -11.53 -3.13
CA ASN A 75 9.26 -11.84 -4.44
C ASN A 75 8.27 -12.27 -5.53
N PRO A 76 7.32 -13.20 -5.27
CA PRO A 76 6.34 -13.58 -6.29
C PRO A 76 5.49 -12.41 -6.79
N ALA A 77 5.15 -11.45 -5.92
CA ALA A 77 4.45 -10.24 -6.31
C ALA A 77 5.32 -9.34 -7.20
N LEU A 78 6.61 -9.18 -6.87
CA LEU A 78 7.56 -8.45 -7.71
C LEU A 78 7.66 -9.09 -9.11
N GLU A 79 7.92 -10.39 -9.18
CA GLU A 79 8.09 -11.11 -10.45
C GLU A 79 6.86 -10.99 -11.35
N LYS A 80 5.68 -11.08 -10.76
CA LYS A 80 4.40 -11.07 -11.48
C LYS A 80 4.01 -9.68 -11.97
N PHE A 81 4.27 -8.64 -11.17
CA PHE A 81 3.66 -7.32 -11.39
C PHE A 81 4.65 -6.20 -11.72
N GLN A 82 5.98 -6.43 -11.73
CA GLN A 82 6.96 -5.36 -12.03
C GLN A 82 6.76 -4.68 -13.39
N ASN A 83 6.20 -5.38 -14.37
CA ASN A 83 5.92 -4.82 -15.69
C ASN A 83 4.58 -4.07 -15.78
N PHE A 84 3.80 -4.07 -14.70
CA PHE A 84 2.48 -3.45 -14.66
C PHE A 84 2.56 -1.94 -14.43
N ILE A 85 3.63 -1.47 -13.78
CA ILE A 85 3.83 -0.06 -13.47
C ILE A 85 4.16 0.75 -14.74
N GLN A 86 3.62 1.98 -14.80
CA GLN A 86 3.95 2.90 -15.89
C GLN A 86 5.42 3.37 -15.82
N THR A 87 5.95 3.81 -16.95
CA THR A 87 7.26 4.48 -17.03
C THR A 87 7.26 5.74 -16.15
N GLY A 88 8.32 5.91 -15.36
CA GLY A 88 8.42 7.00 -14.39
C GLY A 88 7.60 6.82 -13.11
N GLY A 89 6.94 5.67 -12.97
CA GLY A 89 6.16 5.36 -11.76
C GLY A 89 7.02 4.98 -10.56
N GLY A 90 6.38 4.93 -9.36
CA GLY A 90 7.03 4.59 -8.10
C GLY A 90 6.71 3.18 -7.62
N MET A 91 7.73 2.36 -7.35
CA MET A 91 7.58 1.01 -6.82
C MET A 91 8.07 0.92 -5.38
N PHE A 92 7.18 0.53 -4.46
CA PHE A 92 7.48 0.28 -3.05
C PHE A 92 7.76 -1.20 -2.84
N ILE A 93 8.90 -1.52 -2.24
CA ILE A 93 9.38 -2.89 -2.04
C ILE A 93 9.58 -3.17 -0.56
N ASN A 94 8.93 -4.22 -0.04
CA ASN A 94 9.20 -4.72 1.30
C ASN A 94 10.51 -5.54 1.30
N THR A 95 11.63 -4.89 1.58
CA THR A 95 12.96 -5.51 1.50
C THR A 95 13.21 -6.63 2.49
N THR A 96 12.31 -6.86 3.45
CA THR A 96 12.40 -8.03 4.35
C THR A 96 12.09 -9.33 3.60
N PHE A 97 11.22 -9.30 2.59
CA PHE A 97 10.78 -10.47 1.81
C PHE A 97 11.03 -10.35 0.31
N VAL A 98 11.55 -9.22 -0.14
CA VAL A 98 11.95 -9.00 -1.52
C VAL A 98 13.45 -8.77 -1.55
N ASP A 99 14.19 -9.78 -1.94
CA ASP A 99 15.66 -9.77 -2.09
C ASP A 99 16.10 -9.51 -3.53
N LYS A 100 15.15 -9.51 -4.47
CA LYS A 100 15.37 -9.23 -5.88
C LYS A 100 15.14 -7.76 -6.19
N ARG A 101 15.86 -7.26 -7.18
CA ARG A 101 15.61 -5.92 -7.73
C ARG A 101 14.68 -6.00 -8.93
N PRO A 102 13.83 -4.97 -9.17
CA PRO A 102 13.08 -4.86 -10.41
C PRO A 102 14.02 -4.89 -11.62
N LEU A 103 13.60 -5.52 -12.69
CA LEU A 103 14.34 -5.54 -13.96
C LEU A 103 14.21 -4.22 -14.75
N ARG A 104 13.39 -3.29 -14.26
CA ARG A 104 13.09 -2.01 -14.87
C ARG A 104 13.98 -0.90 -14.29
N GLY A 105 14.69 -0.17 -15.17
CA GLY A 105 15.50 0.99 -14.80
C GLY A 105 14.81 2.34 -15.03
N ASP A 106 13.57 2.32 -15.51
CA ASP A 106 12.76 3.51 -15.87
C ASP A 106 11.71 3.86 -14.81
N ILE A 107 11.86 3.34 -13.59
CA ILE A 107 10.96 3.55 -12.45
C ILE A 107 11.75 3.99 -11.22
N GLU A 108 11.09 4.67 -10.29
CA GLU A 108 11.64 4.97 -8.98
C GLU A 108 11.36 3.83 -8.01
N VAL A 109 12.36 3.42 -7.23
CA VAL A 109 12.22 2.30 -6.28
C VAL A 109 12.40 2.80 -4.86
N PHE A 110 11.38 2.56 -4.02
CA PHE A 110 11.36 2.88 -2.60
C PHE A 110 11.51 1.60 -1.78
N GLU A 111 12.69 1.41 -1.21
CA GLU A 111 13.04 0.25 -0.40
C GLU A 111 12.63 0.47 1.06
N VAL A 112 11.69 -0.35 1.57
CA VAL A 112 11.15 -0.25 2.93
C VAL A 112 11.21 -1.62 3.60
N PRO A 113 11.97 -1.82 4.67
CA PRO A 113 12.01 -3.09 5.42
C PRO A 113 10.77 -3.20 6.34
N ALA A 114 9.58 -3.10 5.73
CA ALA A 114 8.33 -2.91 6.47
C ALA A 114 8.05 -4.03 7.48
N THR A 115 8.37 -5.28 7.12
CA THR A 115 8.16 -6.42 8.02
C THR A 115 9.17 -6.43 9.16
N LYS A 116 10.42 -6.07 8.90
CA LYS A 116 11.46 -5.95 9.95
C LYS A 116 11.09 -4.85 10.95
N ILE A 117 10.65 -3.69 10.47
CA ILE A 117 10.16 -2.61 11.34
C ILE A 117 8.99 -3.08 12.20
N ALA A 118 8.01 -3.78 11.61
CA ALA A 118 6.87 -4.31 12.33
C ALA A 118 7.27 -5.36 13.39
N GLU A 119 8.25 -6.21 13.07
CA GLU A 119 8.80 -7.20 14.00
C GLU A 119 9.47 -6.52 15.21
N ASP A 120 10.28 -5.48 14.97
CA ASP A 120 10.94 -4.70 16.02
C ASP A 120 9.93 -3.95 16.91
N MET A 121 8.73 -3.65 16.38
CA MET A 121 7.58 -3.14 17.13
C MET A 121 6.79 -4.23 17.86
N GLY A 122 7.19 -5.50 17.76
CA GLY A 122 6.58 -6.64 18.44
C GLY A 122 5.34 -7.23 17.75
N ASN A 123 5.00 -6.81 16.53
CA ASN A 123 3.84 -7.38 15.82
C ASN A 123 4.03 -7.35 14.29
N ILE A 124 4.47 -8.44 13.71
CA ILE A 124 4.67 -8.58 12.25
C ILE A 124 3.42 -8.26 11.42
N ARG A 125 2.21 -8.37 11.99
CA ARG A 125 0.95 -8.15 11.26
C ARG A 125 0.70 -6.69 10.90
N ILE A 126 1.43 -5.75 11.50
CA ILE A 126 1.31 -4.32 11.19
C ILE A 126 2.26 -3.85 10.06
N ALA A 127 2.99 -4.76 9.44
CA ALA A 127 3.90 -4.44 8.33
C ALA A 127 3.20 -3.72 7.17
N ASN A 128 1.94 -4.04 6.93
CA ASN A 128 1.11 -3.35 5.95
C ASN A 128 0.90 -1.87 6.30
N MET A 129 0.75 -1.52 7.58
CA MET A 129 0.60 -0.11 8.00
C MET A 129 1.93 0.65 7.91
N VAL A 130 3.05 0.01 8.23
CA VAL A 130 4.38 0.58 7.99
C VAL A 130 4.56 0.89 6.50
N MET A 131 4.27 -0.08 5.63
CA MET A 131 4.38 0.10 4.17
C MET A 131 3.43 1.18 3.66
N LEU A 132 2.19 1.22 4.16
CA LEU A 132 1.20 2.25 3.79
C LEU A 132 1.68 3.64 4.20
N GLY A 133 2.28 3.79 5.36
CA GLY A 133 2.86 5.07 5.81
C GLY A 133 3.93 5.59 4.83
N ALA A 134 4.88 4.72 4.45
CA ALA A 134 5.91 5.05 3.48
C ALA A 134 5.32 5.39 2.10
N PHE A 135 4.30 4.63 1.68
CA PHE A 135 3.57 4.88 0.43
C PHE A 135 2.92 6.27 0.43
N ILE A 136 2.19 6.62 1.49
CA ILE A 136 1.52 7.93 1.60
C ILE A 136 2.52 9.07 1.57
N ARG A 137 3.68 8.91 2.23
CA ARG A 137 4.74 9.93 2.25
C ARG A 137 5.21 10.31 0.85
N GLN A 138 5.40 9.33 -0.02
CA GLN A 138 5.95 9.56 -1.36
C GLN A 138 4.88 9.84 -2.40
N SER A 139 3.72 9.18 -2.30
CA SER A 139 2.65 9.35 -3.28
C SER A 139 1.86 10.64 -3.10
N GLY A 140 1.74 11.12 -1.86
CA GLY A 140 0.92 12.29 -1.53
C GLY A 140 -0.57 12.16 -1.87
N MET A 141 -1.05 10.92 -2.09
CA MET A 141 -2.43 10.67 -2.55
C MET A 141 -3.49 11.08 -1.53
N VAL A 142 -3.16 10.98 -0.25
CA VAL A 142 -4.00 11.40 0.88
C VAL A 142 -3.15 12.01 1.98
N ASN A 143 -3.77 12.77 2.88
CA ASN A 143 -3.09 13.25 4.08
C ASN A 143 -2.99 12.13 5.12
N ILE A 144 -1.83 11.92 5.70
CA ILE A 144 -1.66 10.92 6.75
C ILE A 144 -2.56 11.22 7.96
N SER A 145 -2.75 12.51 8.29
CA SER A 145 -3.64 12.95 9.38
C SER A 145 -5.09 12.50 9.19
N THR A 146 -5.57 12.38 7.95
CA THR A 146 -6.91 11.87 7.66
C THR A 146 -7.06 10.43 8.15
N ILE A 147 -6.06 9.58 7.91
CA ILE A 147 -6.08 8.19 8.40
C ILE A 147 -5.94 8.16 9.92
N LEU A 148 -4.95 8.87 10.48
CA LEU A 148 -4.67 8.84 11.92
C LEU A 148 -5.87 9.29 12.75
N ASN A 149 -6.56 10.36 12.34
CA ASN A 149 -7.71 10.90 13.03
C ASN A 149 -8.99 10.07 12.89
N ASN A 150 -9.10 9.26 11.83
CA ASN A 150 -10.30 8.48 11.52
C ASN A 150 -10.05 6.96 11.59
N MET A 151 -8.96 6.52 12.22
CA MET A 151 -8.55 5.12 12.21
C MET A 151 -9.59 4.18 12.85
N GLU A 152 -10.33 4.65 13.87
CA GLU A 152 -11.41 3.86 14.50
C GLU A 152 -12.57 3.63 13.52
N GLU A 153 -12.92 4.62 12.73
CA GLU A 153 -13.96 4.52 11.71
C GLU A 153 -13.53 3.61 10.55
N ILE A 154 -12.30 3.81 10.05
CA ILE A 154 -11.73 3.03 8.93
C ILE A 154 -11.63 1.55 9.28
N PHE A 155 -11.17 1.21 10.49
CA PHE A 155 -10.94 -0.19 10.87
C PHE A 155 -12.11 -0.84 11.57
N GLY A 156 -13.07 -0.04 12.07
CA GLY A 156 -14.22 -0.51 12.81
C GLY A 156 -13.87 -1.16 14.16
N ALA A 157 -14.89 -1.63 14.87
CA ALA A 157 -14.76 -2.20 16.21
C ALA A 157 -13.82 -3.44 16.27
N ARG A 158 -13.66 -4.16 15.18
CA ARG A 158 -12.85 -5.40 15.09
C ARG A 158 -11.38 -5.20 15.40
N LEU A 159 -10.83 -4.05 15.04
CA LEU A 159 -9.41 -3.73 15.19
C LEU A 159 -9.15 -2.73 16.32
N LYS A 160 -10.15 -2.41 17.13
CA LYS A 160 -10.04 -1.41 18.21
C LYS A 160 -8.84 -1.66 19.14
N LYS A 161 -8.54 -2.92 19.47
CA LYS A 161 -7.38 -3.30 20.30
C LYS A 161 -6.02 -3.04 19.62
N LEU A 162 -6.01 -2.91 18.29
CA LEU A 162 -4.81 -2.72 17.49
C LEU A 162 -4.64 -1.27 16.98
N LEU A 163 -5.57 -0.37 17.32
CA LEU A 163 -5.52 1.02 16.81
C LEU A 163 -4.22 1.70 17.16
N LYS A 164 -3.80 1.64 18.43
CA LYS A 164 -2.59 2.30 18.89
C LYS A 164 -1.34 1.81 18.14
N ILE A 165 -1.18 0.51 17.97
CA ILE A 165 0.00 -0.06 17.32
C ILE A 165 -0.04 0.21 15.80
N ASN A 166 -1.21 0.18 15.17
CA ASN A 166 -1.37 0.54 13.76
C ASN A 166 -1.09 2.02 13.52
N HIS A 167 -1.52 2.90 14.42
CA HIS A 167 -1.21 4.33 14.39
C HIS A 167 0.31 4.55 14.39
N THR A 168 1.01 3.96 15.38
CA THR A 168 2.47 4.07 15.47
C THR A 168 3.17 3.48 14.24
N ALA A 169 2.69 2.35 13.71
CA ALA A 169 3.23 1.71 12.52
C ALA A 169 3.13 2.62 11.28
N LEU A 170 1.96 3.24 11.08
CA LEU A 170 1.73 4.17 9.97
C LEU A 170 2.65 5.39 10.06
N GLU A 171 2.77 6.00 11.24
CA GLU A 171 3.69 7.13 11.47
C GLU A 171 5.16 6.73 11.27
N THR A 172 5.56 5.54 11.74
CA THR A 172 6.93 5.06 11.58
C THR A 172 7.29 4.88 10.11
N GLY A 173 6.39 4.26 9.34
CA GLY A 173 6.56 4.10 7.91
C GLY A 173 6.60 5.44 7.18
N TYR A 174 5.75 6.37 7.55
CA TYR A 174 5.71 7.71 6.96
C TYR A 174 7.02 8.47 7.16
N LYS A 175 7.62 8.38 8.35
CA LYS A 175 8.90 9.04 8.69
C LYS A 175 10.10 8.29 8.11
N PHE A 176 9.97 7.00 7.78
CA PHE A 176 11.10 6.17 7.34
C PHE A 176 11.77 6.67 6.06
N LEU A 177 11.00 7.26 5.15
CA LEU A 177 11.52 7.81 3.90
C LEU A 177 11.88 9.31 4.01
N ASP A 178 11.74 9.94 5.19
CA ASP A 178 12.20 11.30 5.39
C ASP A 178 13.73 11.38 5.23
N GLY A 179 14.18 12.21 4.30
CA GLY A 179 15.61 12.41 4.03
C GLY A 179 16.30 11.33 3.20
N LYS A 180 15.58 10.32 2.70
CA LYS A 180 16.07 9.38 1.70
C LYS A 180 15.65 9.89 0.32
N LYS A 181 16.46 10.75 -0.26
CA LYS A 181 16.44 11.14 -1.67
C LYS A 181 17.59 10.49 -2.39
#